data_7d3246da6bdee89d7eb84254a1ab9b86
#
_entry.id   7d3246da6bdee89d7eb84254a1ab9b86
#
_cell.length_a   1.000
_cell.length_b   1.000
_cell.length_c   1.000
_cell.angle_alpha   90.00
_cell.angle_beta   90.00
_cell.angle_gamma   90.00
#
_symmetry.space_group_name_H-M   'P 1'
#
loop_
_entity.id
_entity.type
_entity.pdbx_description
1 polymer ?
#
loop_
_entity_poly.entity_id
_entity_poly.type
_entity_poly.pdbx_seq_one_letter_code
_entity_poly.pdbx_strand_id
1 'polypeptide(L)'
;MSLNFGGLGDINPTSKKSLRPYGIYLVQLKSVEVKEGQGKQDPTTTWKSLVLHFEGEQGTYQESLFYPNENSAKRYEGKRKDSKGVEFPYVLPSAFEQLKGFMLHIITVVGGDKAKELFVTKAPTCKSTDQFMQLFQAVLTKYCMKKDFYLKLSGRKEKKKDEKGVMKETGNVFAKIPDIGAINSDGQFYIRDNFASLEEDKLSFSSYEIKQKEDMEKRKPTAPVPAADSEEAKSIDSTEGKEAQDEDFDAMLADM
;
A
#
# COMPACT_ATOMS: atom_id res chain seq x y z
N MET A 1 49.11 4.30 -19.83
CA MET A 1 47.77 3.97 -19.33
C MET A 1 47.06 5.30 -19.07
N SER A 2 46.12 5.69 -19.90
CA SER A 2 45.29 6.89 -19.64
C SER A 2 44.07 6.46 -18.85
N LEU A 3 43.90 7.00 -17.64
CA LEU A 3 42.70 6.83 -16.85
C LEU A 3 41.58 7.61 -17.54
N ASN A 4 40.52 6.90 -17.93
CA ASN A 4 39.32 7.52 -18.51
C ASN A 4 38.38 7.88 -17.35
N PHE A 5 38.28 9.18 -17.08
CA PHE A 5 37.35 9.72 -16.07
C PHE A 5 35.98 10.07 -16.65
N GLY A 6 35.66 9.62 -17.88
CA GLY A 6 34.31 9.71 -18.47
C GLY A 6 33.39 8.74 -17.75
N GLY A 7 32.25 9.20 -17.29
CA GLY A 7 31.23 8.40 -16.61
C GLY A 7 30.81 8.88 -15.21
N LEU A 8 31.43 9.92 -14.69
CA LEU A 8 30.99 10.52 -13.42
C LEU A 8 29.65 11.30 -13.56
N GLY A 9 29.20 11.56 -14.78
CA GLY A 9 27.91 12.20 -15.05
C GLY A 9 26.70 11.27 -14.95
N ASP A 10 26.92 9.96 -14.99
CA ASP A 10 25.83 8.96 -14.95
C ASP A 10 25.58 8.40 -13.53
N ILE A 11 26.36 8.84 -12.55
CA ILE A 11 26.06 8.55 -11.16
C ILE A 11 24.91 9.43 -10.75
N ASN A 12 23.68 8.90 -10.81
CA ASN A 12 22.50 9.55 -10.33
C ASN A 12 22.46 9.45 -8.78
N PRO A 13 22.93 10.48 -8.04
CA PRO A 13 23.19 10.34 -6.60
C PRO A 13 21.95 10.49 -5.73
N THR A 14 20.76 10.53 -6.31
CA THR A 14 19.54 10.78 -5.56
C THR A 14 18.52 9.67 -5.75
N SER A 15 18.73 8.55 -5.06
CA SER A 15 17.58 7.74 -4.71
C SER A 15 16.66 8.64 -3.87
N LYS A 16 15.44 8.91 -4.37
CA LYS A 16 14.47 9.72 -3.62
C LYS A 16 14.25 9.05 -2.27
N LYS A 17 14.28 9.86 -1.20
CA LYS A 17 14.08 9.36 0.16
C LYS A 17 12.70 8.74 0.28
N SER A 18 12.57 7.70 1.09
CA SER A 18 11.25 7.15 1.44
C SER A 18 10.45 8.17 2.23
N LEU A 19 9.15 8.27 1.94
CA LEU A 19 8.22 9.11 2.69
C LEU A 19 8.14 8.62 4.15
N ARG A 20 8.06 9.56 5.08
CA ARG A 20 8.05 9.27 6.52
C ARG A 20 6.66 8.88 7.00
N PRO A 21 6.56 8.09 8.10
CA PRO A 21 5.28 7.86 8.76
C PRO A 21 4.70 9.16 9.33
N TYR A 22 3.39 9.17 9.53
CA TYR A 22 2.61 10.29 10.08
C TYR A 22 2.74 11.59 9.28
N GLY A 23 2.69 11.47 7.94
CA GLY A 23 2.72 12.60 7.01
C GLY A 23 1.56 12.56 6.02
N ILE A 24 1.23 13.72 5.47
CA ILE A 24 0.33 13.91 4.34
C ILE A 24 1.19 14.46 3.21
N TYR A 25 1.16 13.80 2.06
CA TYR A 25 2.09 14.05 0.97
C TYR A 25 1.35 14.23 -0.36
N LEU A 26 1.71 15.23 -1.11
CA LEU A 26 1.29 15.37 -2.50
C LEU A 26 2.12 14.39 -3.35
N VAL A 27 1.44 13.46 -4.00
CA VAL A 27 2.07 12.37 -4.76
C VAL A 27 1.32 12.08 -6.06
N GLN A 28 1.98 11.33 -6.94
CA GLN A 28 1.38 10.68 -8.10
C GLN A 28 1.61 9.17 -8.00
N LEU A 29 0.69 8.39 -8.54
CA LEU A 29 0.93 6.99 -8.82
C LEU A 29 1.79 6.88 -10.09
N LYS A 30 3.01 6.40 -9.97
CA LYS A 30 4.00 6.31 -11.05
C LYS A 30 3.98 4.99 -11.81
N SER A 31 3.89 3.90 -11.08
CA SER A 31 3.76 2.57 -11.68
C SER A 31 2.93 1.65 -10.81
N VAL A 32 2.41 0.61 -11.45
CA VAL A 32 1.67 -0.49 -10.84
C VAL A 32 2.23 -1.79 -11.41
N GLU A 33 2.95 -2.55 -10.59
CA GLU A 33 3.72 -3.72 -11.00
C GLU A 33 3.23 -4.97 -10.30
N VAL A 34 3.22 -6.10 -11.01
CA VAL A 34 2.99 -7.41 -10.40
C VAL A 34 4.34 -7.99 -9.99
N LYS A 35 4.46 -8.39 -8.72
CA LYS A 35 5.62 -9.13 -8.20
C LYS A 35 5.18 -10.48 -7.70
N GLU A 36 5.98 -11.49 -7.99
CA GLU A 36 5.79 -12.87 -7.58
C GLU A 36 7.05 -13.38 -6.87
N GLY A 37 6.89 -14.31 -5.96
CA GLY A 37 8.02 -14.91 -5.26
C GLY A 37 7.63 -16.14 -4.46
N GLN A 38 8.63 -16.73 -3.84
CA GLN A 38 8.45 -17.87 -2.96
C GLN A 38 8.48 -17.43 -1.49
N GLY A 39 7.77 -18.16 -0.64
CA GLY A 39 7.76 -17.93 0.80
C GLY A 39 9.14 -18.16 1.41
N LYS A 40 9.64 -17.23 2.23
CA LYS A 40 10.94 -17.38 2.90
C LYS A 40 10.98 -18.55 3.89
N GLN A 41 9.85 -18.88 4.51
CA GLN A 41 9.76 -19.97 5.50
C GLN A 41 9.37 -21.30 4.85
N ASP A 42 8.66 -21.27 3.75
CA ASP A 42 8.22 -22.41 2.98
C ASP A 42 8.36 -22.10 1.48
N PRO A 43 9.44 -22.58 0.84
CA PRO A 43 9.70 -22.35 -0.59
C PRO A 43 8.64 -22.96 -1.53
N THR A 44 7.79 -23.87 -1.04
CA THR A 44 6.69 -24.43 -1.83
C THR A 44 5.50 -23.48 -1.93
N THR A 45 5.43 -22.49 -1.03
CA THR A 45 4.40 -21.48 -1.04
C THR A 45 4.81 -20.32 -1.96
N THR A 46 4.02 -20.08 -2.98
CA THR A 46 4.19 -18.90 -3.85
C THR A 46 3.30 -17.76 -3.38
N TRP A 47 3.77 -16.54 -3.54
CA TRP A 47 2.99 -15.33 -3.32
C TRP A 47 3.02 -14.44 -4.55
N LYS A 48 1.94 -13.68 -4.72
CA LYS A 48 1.77 -12.69 -5.78
C LYS A 48 1.27 -11.39 -5.15
N SER A 49 1.80 -10.26 -5.58
CA SER A 49 1.37 -8.95 -5.10
C SER A 49 1.37 -7.92 -6.21
N LEU A 50 0.45 -6.98 -6.12
CA LEU A 50 0.43 -5.77 -6.91
C LEU A 50 1.15 -4.69 -6.11
N VAL A 51 2.22 -4.13 -6.65
CA VAL A 51 3.03 -3.09 -6.01
C VAL A 51 2.71 -1.75 -6.65
N LEU A 52 2.22 -0.83 -5.84
CA LEU A 52 1.91 0.53 -6.22
C LEU A 52 3.08 1.44 -5.83
N HIS A 53 3.62 2.18 -6.79
CA HIS A 53 4.71 3.13 -6.56
C HIS A 53 4.18 4.55 -6.58
N PHE A 54 4.25 5.21 -5.43
CA PHE A 54 3.88 6.62 -5.27
C PHE A 54 5.13 7.48 -5.21
N GLU A 55 5.09 8.62 -5.89
CA GLU A 55 6.20 9.56 -5.96
C GLU A 55 5.70 11.00 -5.83
N GLY A 56 6.39 11.78 -5.00
CA GLY A 56 6.19 13.20 -4.81
C GLY A 56 7.53 13.93 -4.67
N GLU A 57 7.48 15.23 -4.48
CA GLU A 57 8.69 16.04 -4.26
C GLU A 57 9.45 15.62 -3.00
N GLN A 58 8.73 15.20 -1.95
CA GLN A 58 9.32 14.85 -0.66
C GLN A 58 9.89 13.43 -0.61
N GLY A 59 9.61 12.59 -1.62
CA GLY A 59 10.12 11.24 -1.67
C GLY A 59 9.20 10.25 -2.37
N THR A 60 9.43 8.94 -2.08
CA THR A 60 8.69 7.83 -2.67
C THR A 60 8.07 6.95 -1.59
N TYR A 61 7.00 6.25 -1.95
CA TYR A 61 6.37 5.23 -1.12
C TYR A 61 5.91 4.05 -1.97
N GLN A 62 6.04 2.84 -1.44
CA GLN A 62 5.54 1.63 -2.10
C GLN A 62 4.51 0.95 -1.20
N GLU A 63 3.38 0.57 -1.78
CA GLU A 63 2.37 -0.26 -1.13
C GLU A 63 2.26 -1.59 -1.86
N SER A 64 2.32 -2.69 -1.12
CA SER A 64 2.21 -4.04 -1.67
C SER A 64 0.87 -4.66 -1.30
N LEU A 65 0.05 -4.91 -2.30
CA LEU A 65 -1.26 -5.52 -2.16
C LEU A 65 -1.17 -6.99 -2.54
N PHE A 66 -1.11 -7.87 -1.54
CA PHE A 66 -1.04 -9.31 -1.79
C PHE A 66 -2.34 -9.84 -2.40
N TYR A 67 -2.21 -10.75 -3.35
CA TYR A 67 -3.36 -11.42 -3.95
C TYR A 67 -4.11 -12.21 -2.88
N PRO A 68 -5.42 -12.04 -2.76
CA PRO A 68 -6.21 -12.75 -1.76
C PRO A 68 -6.22 -14.25 -2.03
N ASN A 69 -6.17 -15.01 -0.95
CA ASN A 69 -6.31 -16.46 -0.91
C ASN A 69 -7.52 -16.84 -0.05
N GLU A 70 -7.79 -18.13 0.12
CA GLU A 70 -8.93 -18.63 0.89
C GLU A 70 -8.97 -18.11 2.34
N ASN A 71 -7.80 -17.91 2.97
CA ASN A 71 -7.72 -17.37 4.32
C ASN A 71 -8.00 -15.86 4.38
N SER A 72 -7.87 -15.16 3.26
CA SER A 72 -8.10 -13.71 3.19
C SER A 72 -9.57 -13.32 3.37
N ALA A 73 -10.50 -14.26 3.19
CA ALA A 73 -11.94 -14.03 3.39
C ALA A 73 -12.39 -14.11 4.86
N LYS A 74 -11.54 -14.64 5.75
CA LYS A 74 -11.89 -14.82 7.16
C LYS A 74 -11.86 -13.50 7.91
N ARG A 75 -12.98 -13.14 8.54
CA ARG A 75 -13.06 -12.02 9.48
C ARG A 75 -12.48 -12.44 10.82
N TYR A 76 -11.91 -11.46 11.53
CA TYR A 76 -11.51 -11.66 12.91
C TYR A 76 -12.62 -11.19 13.84
N GLU A 77 -13.14 -12.10 14.66
CA GLU A 77 -14.11 -11.79 15.70
C GLU A 77 -13.42 -11.86 17.06
N GLY A 78 -13.63 -10.85 17.87
CA GLY A 78 -13.01 -10.76 19.18
C GLY A 78 -13.87 -10.00 20.17
N LYS A 79 -13.34 -9.84 21.37
CA LYS A 79 -13.95 -9.01 22.40
C LYS A 79 -13.01 -7.86 22.76
N ARG A 80 -13.57 -6.71 22.97
CA ARG A 80 -12.85 -5.53 23.51
C ARG A 80 -13.54 -5.08 24.80
N LYS A 81 -12.77 -4.37 25.65
CA LYS A 81 -13.32 -3.70 26.81
C LYS A 81 -13.39 -2.20 26.54
N ASP A 82 -14.49 -1.60 26.90
CA ASP A 82 -14.64 -0.14 26.89
C ASP A 82 -13.83 0.51 28.03
N SER A 83 -13.90 1.83 28.14
CA SER A 83 -13.23 2.59 29.21
C SER A 83 -13.73 2.26 30.62
N LYS A 84 -14.90 1.62 30.73
CA LYS A 84 -15.52 1.17 31.99
C LYS A 84 -15.25 -0.31 32.28
N GLY A 85 -14.50 -0.99 31.42
CA GLY A 85 -14.17 -2.41 31.54
C GLY A 85 -15.25 -3.37 31.05
N VAL A 86 -16.33 -2.89 30.44
CA VAL A 86 -17.41 -3.72 29.91
C VAL A 86 -16.96 -4.35 28.59
N GLU A 87 -17.09 -5.67 28.49
CA GLU A 87 -16.77 -6.41 27.28
C GLU A 87 -17.86 -6.23 26.22
N PHE A 88 -17.44 -5.94 24.98
CA PHE A 88 -18.31 -5.93 23.82
C PHE A 88 -17.67 -6.70 22.66
N PRO A 89 -18.48 -7.37 21.82
CA PRO A 89 -17.98 -8.03 20.62
C PRO A 89 -17.51 -6.99 19.62
N TYR A 90 -16.46 -7.30 18.88
CA TYR A 90 -16.04 -6.50 17.74
C TYR A 90 -15.60 -7.38 16.60
N VAL A 91 -15.84 -6.93 15.39
CA VAL A 91 -15.48 -7.63 14.16
C VAL A 91 -14.52 -6.75 13.37
N LEU A 92 -13.38 -7.32 12.99
CA LEU A 92 -12.48 -6.68 12.05
C LEU A 92 -12.77 -7.20 10.63
N PRO A 93 -12.67 -6.32 9.62
CA PRO A 93 -12.79 -6.75 8.25
C PRO A 93 -11.73 -7.79 7.91
N SER A 94 -12.10 -8.74 7.08
CA SER A 94 -11.16 -9.70 6.50
C SER A 94 -10.09 -8.97 5.66
N ALA A 95 -8.96 -9.62 5.41
CA ALA A 95 -7.92 -9.04 4.55
C ALA A 95 -8.45 -8.71 3.14
N PHE A 96 -9.37 -9.53 2.62
CA PHE A 96 -10.01 -9.28 1.33
C PHE A 96 -10.97 -8.08 1.35
N GLU A 97 -11.72 -7.90 2.43
CA GLU A 97 -12.59 -6.72 2.60
C GLU A 97 -11.75 -5.45 2.73
N GLN A 98 -10.64 -5.51 3.46
CA GLN A 98 -9.69 -4.39 3.55
C GLN A 98 -9.11 -4.04 2.18
N LEU A 99 -8.70 -5.05 1.40
CA LEU A 99 -8.19 -4.86 0.05
C LEU A 99 -9.25 -4.20 -0.86
N LYS A 100 -10.49 -4.72 -0.87
CA LYS A 100 -11.59 -4.11 -1.65
C LYS A 100 -11.87 -2.67 -1.25
N GLY A 101 -11.88 -2.38 0.03
CA GLY A 101 -12.09 -1.01 0.52
C GLY A 101 -10.96 -0.06 0.12
N PHE A 102 -9.71 -0.50 0.21
CA PHE A 102 -8.57 0.26 -0.28
C PHE A 102 -8.70 0.55 -1.78
N MET A 103 -8.98 -0.49 -2.59
CA MET A 103 -9.13 -0.37 -4.04
C MET A 103 -10.24 0.62 -4.40
N LEU A 104 -11.41 0.46 -3.80
CA LEU A 104 -12.55 1.33 -4.06
C LEU A 104 -12.25 2.78 -3.66
N HIS A 105 -11.54 2.98 -2.55
CA HIS A 105 -11.19 4.31 -2.07
C HIS A 105 -10.25 5.04 -3.04
N ILE A 106 -9.12 4.42 -3.42
CA ILE A 106 -8.17 5.06 -4.35
C ILE A 106 -8.81 5.30 -5.74
N ILE A 107 -9.59 4.34 -6.25
CA ILE A 107 -10.30 4.49 -7.52
C ILE A 107 -11.31 5.66 -7.45
N THR A 108 -12.08 5.75 -6.37
CA THR A 108 -13.09 6.81 -6.23
C THR A 108 -12.44 8.19 -6.12
N VAL A 109 -11.44 8.33 -5.26
CA VAL A 109 -10.84 9.64 -4.97
C VAL A 109 -9.91 10.11 -6.10
N VAL A 110 -9.09 9.22 -6.65
CA VAL A 110 -8.09 9.58 -7.65
C VAL A 110 -8.60 9.33 -9.07
N GLY A 111 -9.28 8.20 -9.30
CA GLY A 111 -9.82 7.83 -10.60
C GLY A 111 -11.07 8.61 -10.99
N GLY A 112 -11.94 8.90 -10.02
CA GLY A 112 -13.22 9.59 -10.20
C GLY A 112 -14.37 8.64 -10.55
N ASP A 113 -15.56 9.23 -10.81
CA ASP A 113 -16.81 8.47 -10.93
C ASP A 113 -16.80 7.43 -12.05
N LYS A 114 -16.23 7.75 -13.22
CA LYS A 114 -16.13 6.79 -14.34
C LYS A 114 -15.31 5.55 -13.98
N ALA A 115 -14.18 5.75 -13.30
CA ALA A 115 -13.34 4.65 -12.85
C ALA A 115 -14.04 3.79 -11.81
N LYS A 116 -14.74 4.45 -10.86
CA LYS A 116 -15.54 3.79 -9.84
C LYS A 116 -16.66 2.95 -10.45
N GLU A 117 -17.43 3.53 -11.36
CA GLU A 117 -18.55 2.85 -12.04
C GLU A 117 -18.05 1.62 -12.78
N LEU A 118 -16.98 1.76 -13.59
CA LEU A 118 -16.38 0.66 -14.30
C LEU A 118 -15.94 -0.46 -13.35
N PHE A 119 -15.21 -0.12 -12.29
CA PHE A 119 -14.71 -1.12 -11.34
C PHE A 119 -15.85 -1.83 -10.61
N VAL A 120 -16.84 -1.10 -10.11
CA VAL A 120 -17.98 -1.67 -9.37
C VAL A 120 -18.83 -2.58 -10.26
N THR A 121 -19.00 -2.22 -11.55
CA THR A 121 -19.77 -3.02 -12.51
C THR A 121 -19.04 -4.29 -12.91
N LYS A 122 -17.71 -4.21 -13.14
CA LYS A 122 -16.93 -5.34 -13.66
C LYS A 122 -16.38 -6.27 -12.56
N ALA A 123 -16.06 -5.78 -11.38
CA ALA A 123 -15.49 -6.59 -10.31
C ALA A 123 -16.32 -7.86 -9.96
N PRO A 124 -17.68 -7.81 -9.92
CA PRO A 124 -18.49 -9.01 -9.68
C PRO A 124 -18.43 -10.06 -10.79
N THR A 125 -18.01 -9.69 -12.00
CA THR A 125 -17.92 -10.62 -13.14
C THR A 125 -16.60 -11.39 -13.17
N CYS A 126 -15.61 -11.01 -12.37
CA CYS A 126 -14.32 -11.68 -12.29
C CYS A 126 -14.47 -13.11 -11.75
N LYS A 127 -13.94 -14.08 -12.47
CA LYS A 127 -14.03 -15.51 -12.14
C LYS A 127 -12.86 -15.99 -11.28
N SER A 128 -11.80 -15.21 -11.16
CA SER A 128 -10.61 -15.53 -10.38
C SER A 128 -10.02 -14.31 -9.70
N THR A 129 -9.19 -14.55 -8.68
CA THR A 129 -8.40 -13.51 -8.03
C THR A 129 -7.48 -12.78 -9.02
N ASP A 130 -6.88 -13.50 -9.97
CA ASP A 130 -6.02 -12.90 -10.97
C ASP A 130 -6.79 -11.90 -11.84
N GLN A 131 -7.96 -12.27 -12.36
CA GLN A 131 -8.82 -11.36 -13.13
C GLN A 131 -9.21 -10.13 -12.31
N PHE A 132 -9.58 -10.31 -11.04
CA PHE A 132 -9.94 -9.21 -10.15
C PHE A 132 -8.77 -8.24 -9.94
N MET A 133 -7.56 -8.75 -9.71
CA MET A 133 -6.37 -7.91 -9.53
C MET A 133 -5.91 -7.26 -10.84
N GLN A 134 -6.05 -7.94 -11.98
CA GLN A 134 -5.81 -7.37 -13.32
C GLN A 134 -6.78 -6.23 -13.64
N LEU A 135 -8.07 -6.41 -13.35
CA LEU A 135 -9.07 -5.33 -13.50
C LEU A 135 -8.66 -4.11 -12.67
N PHE A 136 -8.27 -4.32 -11.41
CA PHE A 136 -7.82 -3.22 -10.56
C PHE A 136 -6.58 -2.52 -11.13
N GLN A 137 -5.57 -3.29 -11.55
CA GLN A 137 -4.37 -2.76 -12.19
C GLN A 137 -4.72 -1.91 -13.42
N ALA A 138 -5.58 -2.42 -14.30
CA ALA A 138 -6.00 -1.74 -15.51
C ALA A 138 -6.73 -0.41 -15.21
N VAL A 139 -7.65 -0.43 -14.23
CA VAL A 139 -8.36 0.78 -13.81
C VAL A 139 -7.41 1.81 -13.21
N LEU A 140 -6.45 1.40 -12.36
CA LEU A 140 -5.44 2.31 -11.83
C LEU A 140 -4.58 2.92 -12.94
N THR A 141 -4.12 2.10 -13.88
CA THR A 141 -3.27 2.54 -14.98
C THR A 141 -4.00 3.56 -15.86
N LYS A 142 -5.25 3.30 -16.21
CA LYS A 142 -6.02 4.17 -17.10
C LYS A 142 -6.50 5.46 -16.42
N TYR A 143 -6.92 5.40 -15.16
CA TYR A 143 -7.64 6.50 -14.52
C TYR A 143 -6.92 7.19 -13.37
N CYS A 144 -5.92 6.56 -12.75
CA CYS A 144 -5.28 7.10 -11.55
C CYS A 144 -3.82 7.55 -11.77
N MET A 145 -3.13 6.99 -12.78
CA MET A 145 -1.74 7.35 -13.04
C MET A 145 -1.55 8.81 -13.44
N LYS A 146 -0.41 9.37 -13.07
CA LYS A 146 0.03 10.75 -13.41
C LYS A 146 -0.92 11.86 -12.90
N LYS A 147 -1.85 11.54 -12.02
CA LYS A 147 -2.69 12.52 -11.32
C LYS A 147 -2.08 12.85 -9.98
N ASP A 148 -2.07 14.13 -9.62
CA ASP A 148 -1.69 14.58 -8.30
C ASP A 148 -2.82 14.35 -7.30
N PHE A 149 -2.49 13.85 -6.13
CA PHE A 149 -3.41 13.69 -5.01
C PHE A 149 -2.66 13.64 -3.69
N TYR A 150 -3.37 13.89 -2.61
CA TYR A 150 -2.80 13.75 -1.27
C TYR A 150 -2.92 12.31 -0.78
N LEU A 151 -1.79 11.81 -0.25
CA LEU A 151 -1.65 10.51 0.37
C LEU A 151 -1.34 10.69 1.86
N LYS A 152 -2.16 10.13 2.72
CA LYS A 152 -1.91 10.06 4.16
C LYS A 152 -1.18 8.77 4.50
N LEU A 153 -0.06 8.88 5.20
CA LEU A 153 0.70 7.76 5.74
C LEU A 153 0.65 7.79 7.28
N SER A 154 0.23 6.70 7.87
CA SER A 154 0.36 6.42 9.31
C SER A 154 1.66 5.67 9.61
N GLY A 155 1.88 5.37 10.89
CA GLY A 155 3.02 4.59 11.34
C GLY A 155 2.65 3.16 11.73
N ARG A 156 3.45 2.19 11.28
CA ARG A 156 3.41 0.81 11.76
C ARG A 156 4.67 0.52 12.55
N LYS A 157 4.52 0.17 13.81
CA LYS A 157 5.65 -0.24 14.67
C LYS A 157 6.18 -1.59 14.21
N GLU A 158 7.50 -1.67 14.06
CA GLU A 158 8.16 -2.94 13.80
C GLU A 158 8.09 -3.84 15.03
N LYS A 159 7.78 -5.12 14.79
CA LYS A 159 7.82 -6.16 15.81
C LYS A 159 8.79 -7.25 15.38
N LYS A 160 9.70 -7.63 16.27
CA LYS A 160 10.62 -8.76 16.06
C LYS A 160 10.43 -9.79 17.17
N LYS A 161 10.60 -11.05 16.83
CA LYS A 161 10.65 -12.12 17.84
C LYS A 161 11.96 -12.00 18.60
N ASP A 162 11.89 -12.02 19.92
CA ASP A 162 13.07 -12.17 20.78
C ASP A 162 13.57 -13.63 20.78
N GLU A 163 14.66 -13.87 21.49
CA GLU A 163 15.27 -15.22 21.64
C GLU A 163 14.30 -16.26 22.21
N LYS A 164 13.25 -15.83 22.90
CA LYS A 164 12.20 -16.69 23.47
C LYS A 164 10.99 -16.83 22.55
N GLY A 165 11.05 -16.29 21.32
CA GLY A 165 9.96 -16.32 20.35
C GLY A 165 8.83 -15.32 20.60
N VAL A 166 8.97 -14.41 21.59
CA VAL A 166 7.96 -13.42 21.94
C VAL A 166 8.12 -12.19 21.03
N MET A 167 7.01 -11.72 20.46
CA MET A 167 7.00 -10.52 19.61
C MET A 167 7.19 -9.25 20.45
N LYS A 168 8.29 -8.53 20.23
CA LYS A 168 8.60 -7.23 20.89
C LYS A 168 8.68 -6.11 19.87
N GLU A 169 8.25 -4.91 20.25
CA GLU A 169 8.43 -3.70 19.45
C GLU A 169 9.90 -3.27 19.46
N THR A 170 10.47 -3.05 18.28
CA THR A 170 11.90 -2.65 18.13
C THR A 170 12.11 -1.15 18.30
N GLY A 171 11.05 -0.37 18.34
CA GLY A 171 11.11 1.10 18.32
C GLY A 171 11.12 1.71 16.92
N ASN A 172 11.38 0.93 15.88
CA ASN A 172 11.28 1.40 14.50
C ASN A 172 9.81 1.57 14.09
N VAL A 173 9.54 2.61 13.29
CA VAL A 173 8.22 2.89 12.75
C VAL A 173 8.32 3.03 11.25
N PHE A 174 7.62 2.19 10.52
CA PHE A 174 7.51 2.25 9.06
C PHE A 174 6.26 2.99 8.63
N ALA A 175 6.35 3.73 7.54
CA ALA A 175 5.20 4.33 6.91
C ALA A 175 4.27 3.24 6.36
N LYS A 176 2.96 3.43 6.50
CA LYS A 176 1.94 2.59 5.87
C LYS A 176 0.67 3.39 5.59
N ILE A 177 -0.07 3.00 4.56
CA ILE A 177 -1.43 3.48 4.36
C ILE A 177 -2.31 2.87 5.47
N PRO A 178 -3.10 3.70 6.19
CA PRO A 178 -3.97 3.20 7.26
C PRO A 178 -4.94 2.13 6.78
N ASP A 179 -5.10 1.07 7.59
CA ASP A 179 -6.09 0.03 7.32
C ASP A 179 -7.52 0.60 7.42
N ILE A 180 -8.47 -0.05 6.75
CA ILE A 180 -9.89 0.19 6.94
C ILE A 180 -10.22 -0.07 8.41
N GLY A 181 -11.07 0.78 8.98
CA GLY A 181 -11.51 0.64 10.36
C GLY A 181 -12.42 -0.57 10.58
N ALA A 182 -12.75 -0.82 11.84
CA ALA A 182 -13.70 -1.86 12.22
C ALA A 182 -15.09 -1.63 11.61
N ILE A 183 -15.86 -2.71 11.49
CA ILE A 183 -17.25 -2.66 11.07
C ILE A 183 -18.06 -1.94 12.16
N ASN A 184 -18.90 -0.97 11.78
CA ASN A 184 -19.83 -0.33 12.68
C ASN A 184 -21.05 -1.22 12.98
N SER A 185 -21.96 -0.75 13.85
CA SER A 185 -23.20 -1.46 14.20
C SER A 185 -24.08 -1.80 13.01
N ASP A 186 -23.99 -1.02 11.92
CA ASP A 186 -24.82 -1.18 10.73
C ASP A 186 -24.19 -2.13 9.70
N GLY A 187 -23.10 -2.79 10.07
CA GLY A 187 -22.38 -3.71 9.19
C GLY A 187 -21.51 -3.02 8.13
N GLN A 188 -21.32 -1.70 8.21
CA GLN A 188 -20.54 -0.93 7.27
C GLN A 188 -19.11 -0.75 7.78
N PHE A 189 -18.14 -0.74 6.84
CA PHE A 189 -16.75 -0.45 7.17
C PHE A 189 -16.55 1.06 7.38
N TYR A 190 -15.80 1.41 8.41
CA TYR A 190 -15.27 2.75 8.52
C TYR A 190 -14.05 2.88 7.58
N ILE A 191 -14.26 3.46 6.41
CA ILE A 191 -13.18 3.79 5.48
C ILE A 191 -12.53 5.05 6.00
N ARG A 192 -11.25 4.95 6.36
CA ARG A 192 -10.46 6.14 6.74
C ARG A 192 -10.08 6.90 5.46
N ASP A 193 -10.12 8.22 5.55
CA ASP A 193 -9.68 9.09 4.47
C ASP A 193 -8.15 9.01 4.35
N ASN A 194 -7.68 8.17 3.44
CA ASN A 194 -6.25 7.95 3.18
C ASN A 194 -5.79 8.68 1.93
N PHE A 195 -6.72 9.06 1.08
CA PHE A 195 -6.49 9.78 -0.17
C PHE A 195 -7.43 10.98 -0.24
N ALA A 196 -6.95 12.10 -0.78
CA ALA A 196 -7.79 13.25 -1.09
C ALA A 196 -7.39 13.83 -2.45
N SER A 197 -8.39 14.27 -3.23
CA SER A 197 -8.15 15.08 -4.43
C SER A 197 -7.55 16.43 -4.02
N LEU A 198 -6.97 17.16 -5.00
CA LEU A 198 -6.24 18.42 -4.76
C LEU A 198 -7.04 19.53 -4.08
N GLU A 199 -8.35 19.39 -3.99
CA GLU A 199 -9.20 20.52 -3.65
C GLU A 199 -9.33 20.81 -2.15
N GLU A 200 -8.86 19.92 -1.25
CA GLU A 200 -9.09 20.17 0.17
C GLU A 200 -8.24 19.38 1.16
N ASP A 201 -7.96 20.01 2.29
CA ASP A 201 -7.37 19.49 3.52
C ASP A 201 -8.28 18.48 4.26
N LYS A 202 -8.83 17.52 3.53
CA LYS A 202 -9.72 16.48 4.11
C LYS A 202 -8.99 15.42 4.90
N LEU A 203 -7.66 15.35 4.74
CA LEU A 203 -6.86 14.37 5.45
C LEU A 203 -6.43 14.93 6.80
N SER A 204 -6.86 14.28 7.87
CA SER A 204 -6.47 14.63 9.23
C SER A 204 -5.95 13.42 9.99
N PHE A 205 -5.10 13.67 10.98
CA PHE A 205 -4.66 12.65 11.92
C PHE A 205 -5.62 12.59 13.10
N SER A 206 -5.96 11.39 13.55
CA SER A 206 -6.64 11.18 14.81
C SER A 206 -5.75 11.63 15.98
N SER A 207 -6.35 11.94 17.13
CA SER A 207 -5.60 12.27 18.36
C SER A 207 -4.60 11.18 18.75
N TYR A 208 -4.92 9.92 18.48
CA TYR A 208 -4.01 8.80 18.67
C TYR A 208 -2.79 8.87 17.73
N GLU A 209 -3.00 9.13 16.43
CA GLU A 209 -1.91 9.27 15.46
C GLU A 209 -1.01 10.47 15.76
N ILE A 210 -1.60 11.60 16.20
CA ILE A 210 -0.87 12.80 16.64
C ILE A 210 0.06 12.44 17.80
N LYS A 211 -0.47 11.78 18.83
CA LYS A 211 0.32 11.33 19.97
C LYS A 211 1.46 10.39 19.57
N GLN A 212 1.21 9.44 18.66
CA GLN A 212 2.24 8.53 18.16
C GLN A 212 3.34 9.27 17.39
N LYS A 213 2.97 10.28 16.61
CA LYS A 213 3.92 11.17 15.91
C LYS A 213 4.82 11.91 16.89
N GLU A 214 4.24 12.56 17.90
CA GLU A 214 4.97 13.26 18.95
C GLU A 214 5.92 12.33 19.72
N ASP A 215 5.47 11.14 20.07
CA ASP A 215 6.29 10.14 20.75
C ASP A 215 7.46 9.67 19.88
N MET A 216 7.27 9.57 18.57
CA MET A 216 8.33 9.25 17.61
C MET A 216 9.35 10.39 17.50
N GLU A 217 8.90 11.64 17.44
CA GLU A 217 9.77 12.82 17.35
C GLU A 217 10.61 13.05 18.62
N LYS A 218 10.07 12.70 19.78
CA LYS A 218 10.78 12.76 21.08
C LYS A 218 11.85 11.68 21.25
N ARG A 219 11.77 10.58 20.47
CA ARG A 219 12.80 9.54 20.51
C ARG A 219 14.04 10.07 19.79
N LYS A 220 15.15 10.23 20.53
CA LYS A 220 16.45 10.54 19.91
C LYS A 220 16.73 9.49 18.84
N PRO A 221 17.26 9.85 17.66
CA PRO A 221 17.63 8.88 16.66
C PRO A 221 18.64 7.91 17.28
N THR A 222 18.25 6.67 17.45
CA THR A 222 19.20 5.59 17.67
C THR A 222 20.13 5.60 16.45
N ALA A 223 21.43 5.55 16.65
CA ALA A 223 22.43 5.60 15.59
C ALA A 223 21.98 4.72 14.38
N PRO A 224 22.24 5.14 13.15
CA PRO A 224 21.79 4.41 11.98
C PRO A 224 22.33 2.97 12.08
N VAL A 225 21.39 2.02 12.19
CA VAL A 225 21.73 0.61 12.00
C VAL A 225 22.26 0.53 10.59
N PRO A 226 23.49 0.01 10.36
CA PRO A 226 23.99 -0.19 9.02
C PRO A 226 22.92 -0.96 8.24
N ALA A 227 22.61 -0.50 7.04
CA ALA A 227 21.68 -1.18 6.15
C ALA A 227 22.14 -2.63 6.06
N ALA A 228 21.35 -3.56 6.60
CA ALA A 228 21.57 -4.97 6.35
C ALA A 228 21.49 -5.13 4.84
N ASP A 229 22.57 -5.60 4.26
CA ASP A 229 22.69 -5.93 2.85
C ASP A 229 21.41 -6.65 2.42
N SER A 230 20.60 -5.96 1.65
CA SER A 230 19.56 -6.58 0.87
C SER A 230 20.29 -7.30 -0.26
N GLU A 231 20.53 -8.59 -0.05
CA GLU A 231 20.97 -9.47 -1.12
C GLU A 231 20.10 -9.22 -2.35
N GLU A 232 20.80 -8.90 -3.42
CA GLU A 232 20.29 -8.60 -4.74
C GLU A 232 19.21 -9.60 -5.17
N ALA A 233 17.97 -9.14 -5.19
CA ALA A 233 17.00 -9.73 -6.10
C ALA A 233 17.48 -9.34 -7.52
N LYS A 234 18.06 -10.29 -8.25
CA LYS A 234 18.43 -10.15 -9.64
C LYS A 234 17.24 -9.54 -10.39
N SER A 235 17.43 -8.30 -10.84
CA SER A 235 16.51 -7.65 -11.75
C SER A 235 16.48 -8.46 -13.04
N ILE A 236 15.33 -9.07 -13.32
CA ILE A 236 15.02 -9.51 -14.67
C ILE A 236 14.69 -8.23 -15.43
N ASP A 237 15.43 -8.05 -16.49
CA ASP A 237 15.46 -6.96 -17.46
C ASP A 237 14.07 -6.41 -17.74
N SER A 238 13.89 -5.11 -17.49
CA SER A 238 12.65 -4.40 -17.73
C SER A 238 12.48 -4.22 -19.24
N THR A 239 11.60 -5.00 -19.81
CA THR A 239 11.06 -4.71 -21.13
C THR A 239 10.36 -3.36 -21.07
N GLU A 240 10.81 -2.43 -21.90
CA GLU A 240 10.26 -1.10 -22.09
C GLU A 240 8.75 -1.12 -22.12
N GLY A 241 8.12 -0.37 -21.20
CA GLY A 241 6.68 -0.21 -21.17
C GLY A 241 6.20 0.50 -22.42
N LYS A 242 5.69 -0.28 -23.38
CA LYS A 242 4.84 0.27 -24.41
C LYS A 242 3.63 0.89 -23.73
N GLU A 243 3.33 2.13 -24.07
CA GLU A 243 2.06 2.76 -23.74
C GLU A 243 0.95 1.82 -24.22
N ALA A 244 0.19 1.24 -23.28
CA ALA A 244 -0.97 0.44 -23.60
C ALA A 244 -1.95 1.35 -24.33
N GLN A 245 -2.18 1.08 -25.60
CA GLN A 245 -3.14 1.81 -26.40
C GLN A 245 -4.54 1.52 -25.85
N ASP A 246 -5.45 2.48 -25.97
CA ASP A 246 -6.84 2.36 -25.46
C ASP A 246 -7.57 1.10 -25.99
N GLU A 247 -7.15 0.61 -27.17
CA GLU A 247 -7.68 -0.61 -27.81
C GLU A 247 -7.41 -1.90 -27.01
N ASP A 248 -6.23 -2.04 -26.39
CA ASP A 248 -5.87 -3.21 -25.57
C ASP A 248 -6.67 -3.27 -24.26
N PHE A 249 -7.06 -2.12 -23.72
CA PHE A 249 -7.86 -2.08 -22.51
C PHE A 249 -9.30 -2.56 -22.74
N ASP A 250 -9.92 -2.12 -23.82
CA ASP A 250 -11.29 -2.50 -24.16
C ASP A 250 -11.37 -3.98 -24.57
N ALA A 251 -10.35 -4.51 -25.26
CA ALA A 251 -10.23 -5.94 -25.57
C ALA A 251 -10.10 -6.80 -24.31
N MET A 252 -9.27 -6.38 -23.35
CA MET A 252 -9.13 -7.09 -22.08
C MET A 252 -10.42 -7.11 -21.25
N LEU A 253 -11.24 -6.06 -21.32
CA LEU A 253 -12.54 -6.00 -20.66
C LEU A 253 -13.62 -6.82 -21.37
N ALA A 254 -13.49 -7.09 -22.67
CA ALA A 254 -14.45 -7.89 -23.41
C ALA A 254 -14.37 -9.38 -23.08
N ASP A 255 -13.17 -9.88 -22.72
CA ASP A 255 -12.93 -11.28 -22.34
C ASP A 255 -13.24 -11.59 -20.87
N MET A 256 -13.61 -10.58 -20.06
CA MET A 256 -13.98 -10.69 -18.64
C MET A 256 -15.49 -10.67 -18.44
#